data_29dec38623f88d4344f44315e395e98e
#
_entry.id   29dec38623f88d4344f44315e395e98e
#
_cell.length_a   1.000
_cell.length_b   1.000
_cell.length_c   1.000
_cell.angle_alpha   90.00
_cell.angle_beta   90.00
_cell.angle_gamma   90.00
#
_symmetry.space_group_name_H-M   'P 1'
#
loop_
_entity.id
_entity.type
_entity.pdbx_description
1 polymer ?
#
loop_
_entity_poly.entity_id
_entity_poly.type
_entity_poly.pdbx_seq_one_letter_code
_entity_poly.pdbx_strand_id
1 'polypeptide(L)'
;MMRLPAWLSQHLAALRVLIVLTVLVGIVYPLAIFGVAQLPGLNHKADGSLVKVGNSVVGSALIGQAFTDKDGKALTQYFQSRPSAAGDGYDPTATSASNLGPESVVDILPDPSVKDDTGTQRLLTQVCTRSKDVGELEGVDGSRPYCTPGGVGAVLAVFYANGSTGTVTRVVSVNEACPATPFITSYQGVTVECAKFGEDYSKGVITPIRGDAPADPAVPADAVTASGSGLDPQISPAYAKLQAPRVAKARGTDVAAVQKLIDKYTSGRALGFIGQPGVNVLELNIALDAQYPFKS
;
A
#
# COMPACT_ATOMS: atom_id res chain seq x y z
N MET A 1 -46.11 40.23 -35.63
CA MET A 1 -44.97 39.42 -35.17
C MET A 1 -45.43 37.97 -35.08
N MET A 2 -44.92 37.09 -35.93
CA MET A 2 -45.21 35.65 -35.86
C MET A 2 -44.61 35.09 -34.57
N ARG A 3 -45.42 34.52 -33.68
CA ARG A 3 -44.92 33.80 -32.49
C ARG A 3 -44.37 32.47 -32.96
N LEU A 4 -43.10 32.19 -32.60
CA LEU A 4 -42.47 30.89 -32.86
C LEU A 4 -43.30 29.78 -32.20
N PRO A 5 -43.41 28.59 -32.83
CA PRO A 5 -44.01 27.43 -32.20
C PRO A 5 -43.35 27.12 -30.84
N ALA A 6 -44.16 26.65 -29.87
CA ALA A 6 -43.69 26.46 -28.50
C ALA A 6 -42.43 25.56 -28.42
N TRP A 7 -42.37 24.47 -29.19
CA TRP A 7 -41.23 23.57 -29.24
C TRP A 7 -39.96 24.29 -29.72
N LEU A 8 -40.04 25.16 -30.74
CA LEU A 8 -38.89 25.90 -31.27
C LEU A 8 -38.39 26.96 -30.25
N SER A 9 -39.33 27.66 -29.58
CA SER A 9 -38.96 28.63 -28.54
C SER A 9 -38.27 27.98 -27.34
N GLN A 10 -38.69 26.76 -26.95
CA GLN A 10 -38.06 25.98 -25.87
C GLN A 10 -36.64 25.52 -26.28
N HIS A 11 -36.47 25.01 -27.50
CA HIS A 11 -35.15 24.63 -27.99
C HIS A 11 -34.18 25.82 -28.09
N LEU A 12 -34.67 26.97 -28.56
CA LEU A 12 -33.84 28.19 -28.58
C LEU A 12 -33.48 28.69 -27.17
N ALA A 13 -34.40 28.58 -26.22
CA ALA A 13 -34.09 28.90 -24.82
C ALA A 13 -33.06 27.94 -24.24
N ALA A 14 -33.22 26.64 -24.47
CA ALA A 14 -32.24 25.63 -24.05
C ALA A 14 -30.88 25.85 -24.69
N LEU A 15 -30.82 26.16 -25.98
CA LEU A 15 -29.56 26.45 -26.69
C LEU A 15 -28.87 27.70 -26.11
N ARG A 16 -29.62 28.76 -25.79
CA ARG A 16 -29.06 29.95 -25.13
C ARG A 16 -28.42 29.60 -23.77
N VAL A 17 -29.17 28.86 -22.93
CA VAL A 17 -28.64 28.40 -21.64
C VAL A 17 -27.39 27.53 -21.81
N LEU A 18 -27.41 26.58 -22.75
CA LEU A 18 -26.26 25.73 -23.07
C LEU A 18 -25.03 26.58 -23.46
N ILE A 19 -25.20 27.54 -24.38
CA ILE A 19 -24.10 28.41 -24.81
C ILE A 19 -23.58 29.25 -23.63
N VAL A 20 -24.45 29.85 -22.83
CA VAL A 20 -24.04 30.65 -21.67
C VAL A 20 -23.26 29.79 -20.65
N LEU A 21 -23.80 28.61 -20.33
CA LEU A 21 -23.10 27.69 -19.42
C LEU A 21 -21.79 27.18 -19.99
N THR A 22 -21.74 26.88 -21.30
CA THR A 22 -20.47 26.46 -21.96
C THR A 22 -19.42 27.56 -21.88
N VAL A 23 -19.80 28.83 -22.11
CA VAL A 23 -18.88 29.95 -21.97
C VAL A 23 -18.43 30.15 -20.53
N LEU A 24 -19.38 30.13 -19.58
CA LEU A 24 -19.06 30.34 -18.17
C LEU A 24 -18.20 29.22 -17.59
N VAL A 25 -18.59 27.97 -17.80
CA VAL A 25 -17.91 26.80 -17.18
C VAL A 25 -16.75 26.30 -18.04
N GLY A 26 -16.87 26.37 -19.37
CA GLY A 26 -15.84 25.87 -20.30
C GLY A 26 -14.74 26.87 -20.64
N ILE A 27 -14.98 28.18 -20.46
CA ILE A 27 -14.00 29.22 -20.83
C ILE A 27 -13.68 30.11 -19.61
N VAL A 28 -14.65 30.82 -19.07
CA VAL A 28 -14.41 31.83 -18.03
C VAL A 28 -13.84 31.20 -16.77
N TYR A 29 -14.46 30.11 -16.30
CA TYR A 29 -14.00 29.40 -15.08
C TYR A 29 -12.58 28.82 -15.23
N PRO A 30 -12.23 28.03 -16.29
CA PRO A 30 -10.86 27.55 -16.47
C PRO A 30 -9.83 28.67 -16.58
N LEU A 31 -10.13 29.75 -17.29
CA LEU A 31 -9.23 30.90 -17.39
C LEU A 31 -9.05 31.63 -16.05
N ALA A 32 -10.10 31.76 -15.25
CA ALA A 32 -10.01 32.34 -13.90
C ALA A 32 -9.13 31.47 -12.99
N ILE A 33 -9.32 30.14 -12.99
CA ILE A 33 -8.46 29.21 -12.24
C ILE A 33 -7.04 29.24 -12.73
N PHE A 34 -6.81 29.26 -14.05
CA PHE A 34 -5.47 29.41 -14.62
C PHE A 34 -4.79 30.71 -14.15
N GLY A 35 -5.51 31.84 -14.14
CA GLY A 35 -4.99 33.10 -13.62
C GLY A 35 -4.61 33.02 -12.13
N VAL A 36 -5.43 32.39 -11.30
CA VAL A 36 -5.14 32.15 -9.89
C VAL A 36 -3.91 31.24 -9.74
N ALA A 37 -3.80 30.21 -10.57
CA ALA A 37 -2.68 29.28 -10.57
C ALA A 37 -1.32 29.95 -10.86
N GLN A 38 -1.29 31.12 -11.53
CA GLN A 38 -0.07 31.87 -11.79
C GLN A 38 0.40 32.74 -10.60
N LEU A 39 -0.37 32.86 -9.53
CA LEU A 39 0.01 33.64 -8.36
C LEU A 39 1.26 33.06 -7.68
N PRO A 40 2.16 33.91 -7.15
CA PRO A 40 3.32 33.48 -6.39
C PRO A 40 2.93 32.53 -5.24
N GLY A 41 3.63 31.39 -5.14
CA GLY A 41 3.35 30.35 -4.17
C GLY A 41 2.27 29.32 -4.57
N LEU A 42 1.49 29.59 -5.63
CA LEU A 42 0.54 28.63 -6.20
C LEU A 42 1.06 28.01 -7.51
N ASN A 43 1.86 28.73 -8.29
CA ASN A 43 2.37 28.26 -9.59
C ASN A 43 3.17 26.95 -9.45
N HIS A 44 4.04 26.83 -8.46
CA HIS A 44 4.78 25.58 -8.22
C HIS A 44 3.84 24.37 -8.02
N LYS A 45 2.73 24.56 -7.30
CA LYS A 45 1.72 23.50 -7.08
C LYS A 45 0.94 23.22 -8.35
N ALA A 46 0.61 24.26 -9.12
CA ALA A 46 -0.09 24.13 -10.39
C ALA A 46 0.77 23.41 -11.45
N ASP A 47 2.10 23.59 -11.41
CA ASP A 47 3.06 22.94 -12.29
C ASP A 47 3.42 21.50 -11.83
N GLY A 48 2.69 20.92 -10.89
CA GLY A 48 2.85 19.53 -10.45
C GLY A 48 3.80 19.32 -9.29
N SER A 49 4.13 20.36 -8.50
CA SER A 49 5.01 20.27 -7.31
C SER A 49 6.34 19.57 -7.61
N LEU A 50 6.96 19.91 -8.73
CA LEU A 50 8.19 19.25 -9.22
C LEU A 50 9.35 19.48 -8.25
N VAL A 51 10.04 18.39 -7.90
CA VAL A 51 11.24 18.39 -7.07
C VAL A 51 12.47 18.35 -7.96
N LYS A 52 13.44 19.26 -7.69
CA LYS A 52 14.66 19.39 -8.47
C LYS A 52 15.90 19.18 -7.61
N VAL A 53 16.90 18.53 -8.20
CA VAL A 53 18.26 18.44 -7.66
C VAL A 53 19.19 19.10 -8.69
N GLY A 54 19.78 20.23 -8.33
CA GLY A 54 20.44 21.10 -9.33
C GLY A 54 19.46 21.56 -10.41
N ASN A 55 19.77 21.29 -11.66
CA ASN A 55 18.92 21.65 -12.81
C ASN A 55 17.99 20.50 -13.28
N SER A 56 18.07 19.32 -12.67
CA SER A 56 17.32 18.14 -13.09
C SER A 56 16.07 17.95 -12.25
N VAL A 57 14.92 17.70 -12.87
CA VAL A 57 13.70 17.25 -12.21
C VAL A 57 13.91 15.78 -11.84
N VAL A 58 13.75 15.47 -10.55
CA VAL A 58 13.93 14.11 -10.02
C VAL A 58 12.60 13.45 -9.62
N GLY A 59 11.51 14.20 -9.63
CA GLY A 59 10.17 13.69 -9.31
C GLY A 59 9.21 14.81 -8.95
N SER A 60 8.13 14.45 -8.29
CA SER A 60 7.13 15.37 -7.73
C SER A 60 6.92 15.06 -6.24
N ALA A 61 6.71 16.09 -5.43
CA ALA A 61 6.34 15.94 -4.03
C ALA A 61 4.97 15.25 -3.84
N LEU A 62 4.19 15.10 -4.91
CA LEU A 62 2.87 14.48 -4.92
C LEU A 62 2.86 13.02 -5.39
N ILE A 63 4.01 12.52 -5.88
CA ILE A 63 4.12 11.19 -6.46
C ILE A 63 5.25 10.43 -5.78
N GLY A 64 4.92 9.28 -5.18
CA GLY A 64 5.89 8.38 -4.58
C GLY A 64 6.79 7.71 -5.61
N GLN A 65 7.91 7.17 -5.13
CA GLN A 65 8.89 6.43 -5.93
C GLN A 65 9.34 5.20 -5.15
N ALA A 66 9.74 4.15 -5.86
CA ALA A 66 10.45 3.02 -5.30
C ALA A 66 11.92 3.39 -5.07
N PHE A 67 12.46 2.98 -3.91
CA PHE A 67 13.89 3.12 -3.57
C PHE A 67 14.52 1.73 -3.48
N THR A 68 14.42 1.00 -4.59
CA THR A 68 14.90 -0.38 -4.74
C THR A 68 15.98 -0.46 -5.81
N ASP A 69 16.74 -1.53 -5.80
CA ASP A 69 17.63 -1.88 -6.91
C ASP A 69 16.83 -2.49 -8.09
N LYS A 70 17.57 -2.88 -9.14
CA LYS A 70 16.99 -3.51 -10.34
C LYS A 70 16.31 -4.87 -10.08
N ASP A 71 16.64 -5.51 -8.97
CA ASP A 71 16.10 -6.81 -8.56
C ASP A 71 14.92 -6.62 -7.55
N GLY A 72 14.47 -5.37 -7.35
CA GLY A 72 13.37 -5.01 -6.43
C GLY A 72 13.75 -5.00 -4.95
N LYS A 73 15.03 -5.17 -4.60
CA LYS A 73 15.48 -5.16 -3.21
C LYS A 73 15.64 -3.73 -2.69
N ALA A 74 15.21 -3.51 -1.46
CA ALA A 74 15.32 -2.21 -0.80
C ALA A 74 16.77 -1.70 -0.74
N LEU A 75 17.00 -0.49 -1.21
CA LEU A 75 18.27 0.22 -1.04
C LEU A 75 18.39 0.65 0.42
N THR A 76 19.32 0.05 1.16
CA THR A 76 19.42 0.20 2.62
C THR A 76 19.71 1.63 3.10
N GLN A 77 20.32 2.45 2.25
CA GLN A 77 20.64 3.86 2.51
C GLN A 77 19.45 4.82 2.33
N TYR A 78 18.29 4.34 1.83
CA TYR A 78 17.11 5.15 1.60
C TYR A 78 15.91 4.71 2.44
N PHE A 79 15.07 5.65 2.79
CA PHE A 79 13.73 5.37 3.27
C PHE A 79 12.91 4.72 2.18
N GLN A 80 12.23 3.66 2.54
CA GLN A 80 11.30 2.97 1.66
C GLN A 80 9.91 3.60 1.77
N SER A 81 9.23 3.71 0.64
CA SER A 81 7.82 4.10 0.57
C SER A 81 6.93 2.96 1.07
N ARG A 82 5.62 3.22 1.24
CA ARG A 82 4.66 2.13 1.49
C ARG A 82 4.59 1.21 0.27
N PRO A 83 4.18 -0.08 0.44
CA PRO A 83 4.02 -0.97 -0.70
C PRO A 83 3.07 -0.39 -1.75
N SER A 84 3.36 -0.63 -3.03
CA SER A 84 2.47 -0.29 -4.14
C SER A 84 1.87 -1.56 -4.72
N ALA A 85 0.58 -1.53 -5.08
CA ALA A 85 -0.11 -2.62 -5.76
C ALA A 85 -0.28 -2.34 -7.27
N ALA A 86 0.26 -1.23 -7.79
CA ALA A 86 0.10 -0.81 -9.18
C ALA A 86 1.27 -1.26 -10.04
N GLY A 87 1.01 -2.00 -11.11
CA GLY A 87 2.00 -2.47 -12.06
C GLY A 87 3.22 -3.12 -11.39
N ASP A 88 4.41 -2.71 -11.78
CA ASP A 88 5.69 -3.14 -11.17
C ASP A 88 6.05 -2.35 -9.90
N GLY A 89 5.09 -1.66 -9.29
CA GLY A 89 5.27 -0.76 -8.17
C GLY A 89 5.58 0.67 -8.60
N TYR A 90 4.83 1.66 -8.06
CA TYR A 90 4.98 3.09 -8.41
C TYR A 90 4.94 3.41 -9.92
N ASP A 91 4.17 2.63 -10.67
CA ASP A 91 3.94 2.85 -12.09
C ASP A 91 2.86 3.94 -12.27
N PRO A 92 3.21 5.13 -12.84
CA PRO A 92 2.24 6.20 -13.04
C PRO A 92 1.22 5.90 -14.15
N THR A 93 1.43 4.83 -14.92
CA THR A 93 0.53 4.41 -16.02
C THR A 93 -0.43 3.31 -15.60
N ALA A 94 -0.29 2.78 -14.37
CA ALA A 94 -1.12 1.72 -13.84
C ALA A 94 -1.76 2.12 -12.50
N THR A 95 -2.87 1.46 -12.14
CA THR A 95 -3.48 1.53 -10.82
C THR A 95 -4.16 0.20 -10.52
N SER A 96 -4.13 -0.22 -9.26
CA SER A 96 -4.89 -1.37 -8.78
C SER A 96 -6.00 -0.98 -7.81
N ALA A 97 -6.34 0.31 -7.74
CA ALA A 97 -7.51 0.76 -7.00
C ALA A 97 -8.77 0.08 -7.56
N SER A 98 -9.52 -0.61 -6.71
CA SER A 98 -10.67 -1.41 -7.12
C SER A 98 -11.77 -1.35 -6.07
N ASN A 99 -12.99 -1.64 -6.51
CA ASN A 99 -14.17 -1.80 -5.66
C ASN A 99 -14.31 -3.26 -5.22
N LEU A 100 -13.25 -3.84 -4.67
CA LEU A 100 -13.31 -5.22 -4.15
C LEU A 100 -14.23 -5.29 -2.94
N GLY A 101 -15.03 -6.36 -2.91
CA GLY A 101 -15.79 -6.76 -1.73
C GLY A 101 -14.90 -7.43 -0.68
N PRO A 102 -15.52 -8.13 0.31
CA PRO A 102 -14.76 -8.93 1.25
C PRO A 102 -13.89 -9.95 0.52
N GLU A 103 -12.59 -9.97 0.82
CA GLU A 103 -11.66 -10.92 0.23
C GLU A 103 -11.59 -12.22 1.02
N SER A 104 -11.29 -13.32 0.31
CA SER A 104 -10.92 -14.59 0.93
C SER A 104 -9.64 -14.44 1.73
N VAL A 105 -9.54 -15.16 2.84
CA VAL A 105 -8.29 -15.31 3.61
C VAL A 105 -7.51 -16.57 3.20
N VAL A 106 -8.05 -17.33 2.24
CA VAL A 106 -7.45 -18.56 1.70
C VAL A 106 -6.77 -18.25 0.38
N ASP A 107 -5.47 -18.49 0.33
CA ASP A 107 -4.64 -18.31 -0.85
C ASP A 107 -4.99 -19.32 -1.95
N ILE A 108 -4.63 -18.99 -3.20
CA ILE A 108 -4.59 -19.98 -4.28
C ILE A 108 -3.18 -20.55 -4.30
N LEU A 109 -3.06 -21.83 -3.97
CA LEU A 109 -1.75 -22.48 -3.90
C LEU A 109 -1.13 -22.62 -5.29
N PRO A 110 0.22 -22.61 -5.39
CA PRO A 110 0.91 -22.82 -6.65
C PRO A 110 0.64 -24.21 -7.23
N ASP A 111 0.49 -24.29 -8.56
CA ASP A 111 0.39 -25.54 -9.29
C ASP A 111 1.78 -26.15 -9.47
N PRO A 112 2.10 -27.29 -8.84
CA PRO A 112 3.42 -27.91 -8.94
C PRO A 112 3.74 -28.46 -10.33
N SER A 113 2.77 -28.56 -11.22
CA SER A 113 2.96 -28.99 -12.62
C SER A 113 3.35 -27.85 -13.55
N VAL A 114 3.16 -26.61 -13.11
CA VAL A 114 3.49 -25.39 -13.88
C VAL A 114 4.79 -24.79 -13.34
N LYS A 115 5.78 -24.70 -14.23
CA LYS A 115 7.06 -24.11 -13.86
C LYS A 115 6.89 -22.64 -13.44
N ASP A 116 7.51 -22.27 -12.33
CA ASP A 116 7.54 -20.91 -11.80
C ASP A 116 6.15 -20.34 -11.41
N ASP A 117 5.11 -21.19 -11.26
CA ASP A 117 3.84 -20.76 -10.69
C ASP A 117 4.02 -20.47 -9.20
N THR A 118 3.64 -19.26 -8.79
CA THR A 118 3.69 -18.82 -7.39
C THR A 118 2.33 -18.82 -6.71
N GLY A 119 1.28 -19.25 -7.41
CA GLY A 119 -0.09 -19.15 -6.95
C GLY A 119 -0.58 -17.69 -6.83
N THR A 120 -1.57 -17.46 -5.96
CA THR A 120 -2.06 -16.12 -5.68
C THR A 120 -2.21 -15.90 -4.18
N GLN A 121 -1.37 -15.03 -3.64
CA GLN A 121 -1.50 -14.59 -2.25
C GLN A 121 -2.70 -13.65 -2.09
N ARG A 122 -3.56 -13.96 -1.12
CA ARG A 122 -4.65 -13.08 -0.70
C ARG A 122 -4.14 -12.00 0.24
N LEU A 123 -4.98 -10.98 0.49
CA LEU A 123 -4.59 -9.79 1.26
C LEU A 123 -3.98 -10.15 2.63
N LEU A 124 -4.53 -11.13 3.34
CA LEU A 124 -3.98 -11.56 4.64
C LEU A 124 -2.52 -12.02 4.50
N THR A 125 -2.24 -12.93 3.55
CA THR A 125 -0.87 -13.41 3.30
C THR A 125 0.04 -12.29 2.83
N GLN A 126 -0.41 -11.39 1.93
CA GLN A 126 0.40 -10.23 1.52
C GLN A 126 0.79 -9.34 2.71
N VAL A 127 -0.13 -9.08 3.64
CA VAL A 127 0.15 -8.32 4.87
C VAL A 127 1.15 -9.05 5.75
N CYS A 128 1.00 -10.36 5.90
CA CYS A 128 1.91 -11.19 6.72
C CYS A 128 3.34 -11.22 6.13
N THR A 129 3.46 -11.46 4.81
CA THR A 129 4.75 -11.47 4.11
C THR A 129 5.44 -10.12 4.24
N ARG A 130 4.74 -9.01 3.94
CA ARG A 130 5.30 -7.66 4.07
C ARG A 130 5.72 -7.33 5.50
N SER A 131 4.96 -7.77 6.50
CA SER A 131 5.31 -7.55 7.91
C SER A 131 6.60 -8.27 8.29
N LYS A 132 6.75 -9.52 7.85
CA LYS A 132 7.96 -10.31 8.04
C LYS A 132 9.16 -9.67 7.34
N ASP A 133 9.01 -9.31 6.05
CA ASP A 133 10.10 -8.73 5.24
C ASP A 133 10.57 -7.38 5.79
N VAL A 134 9.65 -6.51 6.23
CA VAL A 134 9.98 -5.25 6.90
C VAL A 134 10.65 -5.51 8.24
N GLY A 135 10.16 -6.49 9.02
CA GLY A 135 10.79 -6.90 10.28
C GLY A 135 12.25 -7.34 10.08
N GLU A 136 12.52 -8.16 9.06
CA GLU A 136 13.87 -8.61 8.69
C GLU A 136 14.74 -7.43 8.22
N LEU A 137 14.21 -6.55 7.36
CA LEU A 137 14.92 -5.38 6.84
C LEU A 137 15.33 -4.40 7.94
N GLU A 138 14.43 -4.14 8.89
CA GLU A 138 14.64 -3.15 9.95
C GLU A 138 15.20 -3.74 11.26
N GLY A 139 15.35 -5.07 11.32
CA GLY A 139 15.88 -5.77 12.50
C GLY A 139 14.93 -5.73 13.71
N VAL A 140 13.63 -5.78 13.48
CA VAL A 140 12.58 -5.81 14.50
C VAL A 140 11.70 -7.06 14.36
N ASP A 141 10.88 -7.33 15.37
CA ASP A 141 9.88 -8.40 15.29
C ASP A 141 8.81 -8.07 14.24
N GLY A 142 8.78 -8.84 13.14
CA GLY A 142 7.80 -8.75 12.07
C GLY A 142 6.52 -9.55 12.33
N SER A 143 6.38 -10.20 13.49
CA SER A 143 5.20 -10.99 13.83
C SER A 143 3.93 -10.12 13.89
N ARG A 144 2.81 -10.71 13.48
CA ARG A 144 1.51 -10.03 13.43
C ARG A 144 0.38 -11.02 13.73
N PRO A 145 -0.70 -10.61 14.42
CA PRO A 145 -1.87 -11.45 14.58
C PRO A 145 -2.39 -12.01 13.25
N TYR A 146 -2.81 -13.25 13.26
CA TYR A 146 -3.29 -14.02 12.11
C TYR A 146 -2.23 -14.34 11.04
N CYS A 147 -0.95 -14.22 11.38
CA CYS A 147 0.17 -14.57 10.51
C CYS A 147 0.94 -15.76 11.07
N THR A 148 1.42 -16.63 10.19
CA THR A 148 2.34 -17.71 10.56
C THR A 148 3.78 -17.15 10.70
N PRO A 149 4.67 -17.84 11.39
CA PRO A 149 6.11 -17.49 11.39
C PRO A 149 6.73 -17.50 9.98
N GLY A 150 6.15 -18.28 9.06
CA GLY A 150 6.55 -18.31 7.65
C GLY A 150 6.17 -17.06 6.85
N GLY A 151 5.29 -16.21 7.39
CA GLY A 151 4.84 -14.98 6.73
C GLY A 151 3.62 -15.17 5.83
N VAL A 152 2.85 -16.24 6.01
CA VAL A 152 1.55 -16.44 5.35
C VAL A 152 0.40 -16.28 6.33
N GLY A 153 -0.83 -16.14 5.85
CA GLY A 153 -2.01 -16.06 6.70
C GLY A 153 -2.24 -17.35 7.47
N ALA A 154 -2.36 -17.25 8.81
CA ALA A 154 -2.60 -18.40 9.71
C ALA A 154 -4.08 -18.83 9.63
N VAL A 155 -4.41 -19.67 8.64
CA VAL A 155 -5.79 -20.06 8.35
C VAL A 155 -5.91 -21.58 8.28
N LEU A 156 -6.89 -22.11 9.00
CA LEU A 156 -7.24 -23.53 8.99
C LEU A 156 -8.56 -23.77 8.25
N ALA A 157 -8.67 -24.88 7.54
CA ALA A 157 -9.95 -25.51 7.21
C ALA A 157 -10.21 -26.60 8.25
N VAL A 158 -11.25 -26.42 9.07
CA VAL A 158 -11.62 -27.33 10.16
C VAL A 158 -12.84 -28.14 9.74
N PHE A 159 -12.70 -29.47 9.65
CA PHE A 159 -13.78 -30.37 9.29
C PHE A 159 -14.38 -30.99 10.55
N TYR A 160 -15.68 -30.94 10.65
CA TYR A 160 -16.45 -31.48 11.77
C TYR A 160 -17.26 -32.72 11.35
N ALA A 161 -17.56 -33.57 12.31
CA ALA A 161 -18.35 -34.79 12.07
C ALA A 161 -19.75 -34.50 11.49
N ASN A 162 -20.35 -33.34 11.81
CA ASN A 162 -21.71 -32.96 11.42
C ASN A 162 -21.70 -31.63 10.63
N GLY A 163 -20.92 -31.55 9.56
CA GLY A 163 -20.82 -30.35 8.71
C GLY A 163 -20.03 -29.23 9.37
N SER A 164 -20.66 -28.31 10.12
CA SER A 164 -19.99 -27.21 10.81
C SER A 164 -19.94 -27.36 12.34
N THR A 165 -20.37 -28.50 12.87
CA THR A 165 -20.51 -28.76 14.32
C THR A 165 -20.09 -30.19 14.69
N GLY A 166 -19.90 -30.43 15.97
CA GLY A 166 -19.50 -31.74 16.50
C GLY A 166 -17.99 -31.84 16.75
N THR A 167 -17.49 -33.07 16.80
CA THR A 167 -16.06 -33.33 16.99
C THR A 167 -15.29 -32.98 15.74
N VAL A 168 -14.09 -32.41 15.88
CA VAL A 168 -13.17 -32.17 14.77
C VAL A 168 -12.62 -33.49 14.27
N THR A 169 -12.68 -33.71 12.96
CA THR A 169 -12.26 -34.95 12.32
C THR A 169 -11.01 -34.79 11.44
N ARG A 170 -10.79 -33.59 10.89
CA ARG A 170 -9.62 -33.24 10.08
C ARG A 170 -9.34 -31.76 10.16
N VAL A 171 -8.07 -31.35 10.11
CA VAL A 171 -7.64 -29.96 10.09
C VAL A 171 -6.53 -29.77 9.07
N VAL A 172 -6.65 -28.74 8.24
CA VAL A 172 -5.68 -28.43 7.18
C VAL A 172 -5.27 -26.97 7.26
N SER A 173 -3.97 -26.68 7.25
CA SER A 173 -3.43 -25.31 7.10
C SER A 173 -3.49 -24.93 5.62
N VAL A 174 -4.48 -24.12 5.23
CA VAL A 174 -4.84 -23.90 3.82
C VAL A 174 -3.93 -22.97 3.04
N ASN A 175 -3.10 -22.17 3.74
CA ASN A 175 -2.15 -21.26 3.10
C ASN A 175 -0.71 -21.81 3.12
N GLU A 176 -0.50 -23.04 3.59
CA GLU A 176 0.81 -23.70 3.64
C GLU A 176 0.78 -24.95 2.76
N ALA A 177 1.30 -24.81 1.53
CA ALA A 177 1.35 -25.91 0.56
C ALA A 177 2.30 -27.02 0.98
N CYS A 178 1.88 -28.29 0.85
CA CYS A 178 2.75 -29.43 1.07
C CYS A 178 3.98 -29.38 0.13
N PRO A 179 5.17 -29.70 0.63
CA PRO A 179 5.47 -30.43 1.88
C PRO A 179 5.76 -29.53 3.12
N ALA A 180 5.22 -28.32 3.18
CA ALA A 180 5.44 -27.42 4.31
C ALA A 180 4.99 -28.06 5.64
N THR A 181 5.71 -27.74 6.72
CA THR A 181 5.27 -28.08 8.07
C THR A 181 4.27 -27.02 8.53
N PRO A 182 3.02 -27.39 8.90
CA PRO A 182 2.03 -26.45 9.37
C PRO A 182 2.50 -25.63 10.59
N PHE A 183 2.06 -24.38 10.67
CA PHE A 183 2.44 -23.42 11.73
C PHE A 183 2.03 -23.85 13.15
N ILE A 184 1.07 -24.77 13.25
CA ILE A 184 0.72 -25.48 14.51
C ILE A 184 0.61 -26.97 14.23
N THR A 185 0.99 -27.78 15.20
CA THR A 185 1.00 -29.25 15.05
C THR A 185 -0.34 -29.89 15.24
N SER A 186 -1.22 -29.28 16.07
CA SER A 186 -2.55 -29.82 16.36
C SER A 186 -3.56 -28.71 16.65
N TYR A 187 -4.82 -28.98 16.35
CA TYR A 187 -5.96 -28.14 16.68
C TYR A 187 -7.09 -29.00 17.25
N GLN A 188 -7.58 -28.70 18.46
CA GLN A 188 -8.58 -29.50 19.19
C GLN A 188 -8.28 -31.01 19.22
N GLY A 189 -7.00 -31.36 19.40
CA GLY A 189 -6.55 -32.75 19.52
C GLY A 189 -6.35 -33.48 18.18
N VAL A 190 -6.60 -32.84 17.04
CA VAL A 190 -6.39 -33.38 15.68
C VAL A 190 -5.11 -32.80 15.10
N THR A 191 -4.26 -33.65 14.48
CA THR A 191 -3.04 -33.23 13.80
C THR A 191 -3.38 -32.34 12.61
N VAL A 192 -2.66 -31.25 12.44
CA VAL A 192 -2.84 -30.32 11.31
C VAL A 192 -2.01 -30.79 10.12
N GLU A 193 -2.67 -30.89 8.97
CA GLU A 193 -2.06 -31.25 7.69
C GLU A 193 -1.70 -29.98 6.88
N CYS A 194 -0.69 -30.07 6.01
CA CYS A 194 -0.46 -29.06 4.98
C CYS A 194 -1.49 -29.18 3.85
N ALA A 195 -1.73 -28.10 3.10
CA ALA A 195 -2.67 -28.11 1.99
C ALA A 195 -2.05 -28.68 0.71
N LYS A 196 -2.85 -29.41 -0.06
CA LYS A 196 -2.48 -29.96 -1.37
C LYS A 196 -3.11 -29.14 -2.47
N PHE A 197 -2.32 -28.81 -3.49
CA PHE A 197 -2.86 -28.15 -4.68
C PHE A 197 -4.01 -28.97 -5.31
N GLY A 198 -5.07 -28.26 -5.70
CA GLY A 198 -6.24 -28.87 -6.36
C GLY A 198 -7.21 -29.61 -5.43
N GLU A 199 -6.92 -29.73 -4.11
CA GLU A 199 -7.86 -30.29 -3.16
C GLU A 199 -8.90 -29.23 -2.73
N ASP A 200 -10.18 -29.65 -2.68
CA ASP A 200 -11.30 -28.78 -2.27
C ASP A 200 -11.48 -28.79 -0.75
N TYR A 201 -11.22 -27.65 -0.12
CA TYR A 201 -11.41 -27.43 1.32
C TYR A 201 -12.70 -26.67 1.67
N SER A 202 -13.59 -26.44 0.70
CA SER A 202 -14.82 -25.62 0.88
C SER A 202 -15.81 -26.20 1.89
N LYS A 203 -15.74 -27.51 2.17
CA LYS A 203 -16.56 -28.18 3.20
C LYS A 203 -16.05 -27.98 4.61
N GLY A 204 -14.81 -27.51 4.77
CA GLY A 204 -14.25 -27.14 6.07
C GLY A 204 -14.68 -25.74 6.51
N VAL A 205 -14.79 -25.54 7.81
CA VAL A 205 -15.01 -24.20 8.38
C VAL A 205 -13.69 -23.44 8.35
N ILE A 206 -13.64 -22.38 7.56
CA ILE A 206 -12.44 -21.53 7.45
C ILE A 206 -12.27 -20.77 8.77
N THR A 207 -11.16 -21.03 9.45
CA THR A 207 -10.88 -20.55 10.80
C THR A 207 -9.53 -19.85 10.85
N PRO A 208 -9.48 -18.50 10.80
CA PRO A 208 -8.25 -17.76 11.02
C PRO A 208 -7.79 -17.90 12.47
N ILE A 209 -6.50 -18.17 12.66
CA ILE A 209 -5.87 -18.34 13.98
C ILE A 209 -5.09 -17.09 14.33
N ARG A 210 -5.45 -16.46 15.45
CA ARG A 210 -4.81 -15.20 15.87
C ARG A 210 -3.32 -15.38 16.19
N GLY A 211 -2.94 -16.51 16.76
CA GLY A 211 -1.58 -16.75 17.29
C GLY A 211 -1.26 -15.86 18.50
N ASP A 212 0.03 -15.90 18.90
CA ASP A 212 0.55 -15.23 20.11
C ASP A 212 1.23 -13.87 19.79
N ALA A 213 1.19 -13.42 18.55
CA ALA A 213 1.77 -12.15 18.17
C ALA A 213 1.18 -10.97 18.96
N PRO A 214 1.99 -9.91 19.25
CA PRO A 214 1.53 -8.72 19.95
C PRO A 214 0.29 -8.10 19.31
N ALA A 215 -0.60 -7.55 20.15
CA ALA A 215 -1.79 -6.84 19.64
C ALA A 215 -1.41 -5.53 18.91
N ASP A 216 -0.27 -4.95 19.28
CA ASP A 216 0.33 -3.77 18.63
C ASP A 216 1.65 -4.22 17.99
N PRO A 217 1.65 -4.57 16.71
CA PRO A 217 2.84 -5.04 16.01
C PRO A 217 3.90 -3.95 15.86
N ALA A 218 5.19 -4.33 15.94
CA ALA A 218 6.30 -3.39 15.75
C ALA A 218 6.34 -2.78 14.34
N VAL A 219 5.89 -3.53 13.33
CA VAL A 219 5.78 -3.04 11.94
C VAL A 219 4.47 -2.29 11.76
N PRO A 220 4.48 -0.98 11.44
CA PRO A 220 3.27 -0.16 11.29
C PRO A 220 2.35 -0.62 10.16
N ALA A 221 1.07 -0.23 10.24
CA ALA A 221 0.05 -0.65 9.28
C ALA A 221 0.34 -0.19 7.83
N ASP A 222 0.86 1.02 7.66
CA ASP A 222 1.19 1.57 6.33
C ASP A 222 2.44 0.93 5.69
N ALA A 223 3.28 0.25 6.48
CA ALA A 223 4.38 -0.56 5.97
C ALA A 223 3.90 -1.85 5.28
N VAL A 224 2.68 -2.32 5.58
CA VAL A 224 2.13 -3.60 5.09
C VAL A 224 0.91 -3.44 4.19
N THR A 225 0.27 -2.26 4.22
CA THR A 225 -0.92 -1.97 3.40
C THR A 225 -0.50 -1.24 2.13
N ALA A 226 -0.72 -1.87 0.99
CA ALA A 226 -0.34 -1.29 -0.30
C ALA A 226 -1.16 -0.04 -0.63
N SER A 227 -0.52 0.90 -1.33
CA SER A 227 -1.18 2.02 -1.98
C SER A 227 -2.04 1.51 -3.14
N GLY A 228 -3.32 1.82 -3.15
CA GLY A 228 -4.25 1.47 -4.23
C GLY A 228 -4.02 2.31 -5.49
N SER A 229 -3.61 3.57 -5.35
CA SER A 229 -3.17 4.39 -6.48
C SER A 229 -1.79 3.98 -6.98
N GLY A 230 -0.99 3.33 -6.13
CA GLY A 230 0.39 2.99 -6.39
C GLY A 230 1.38 4.15 -6.29
N LEU A 231 0.91 5.36 -5.99
CA LEU A 231 1.69 6.58 -6.11
C LEU A 231 1.78 7.41 -4.82
N ASP A 232 1.43 6.83 -3.66
CA ASP A 232 1.44 7.56 -2.39
C ASP A 232 2.85 8.09 -2.03
N PRO A 233 3.05 9.41 -1.91
CA PRO A 233 4.38 9.98 -1.66
C PRO A 233 4.81 9.94 -0.19
N GLN A 234 3.89 9.58 0.71
CA GLN A 234 4.08 9.71 2.14
C GLN A 234 3.96 8.39 2.86
N ILE A 235 4.72 8.28 3.96
CA ILE A 235 4.62 7.23 4.97
C ILE A 235 4.29 7.85 6.33
N SER A 236 3.80 7.04 7.28
CA SER A 236 3.56 7.51 8.64
C SER A 236 4.87 7.89 9.34
N PRO A 237 4.84 8.84 10.31
CA PRO A 237 5.99 9.09 11.16
C PRO A 237 6.47 7.85 11.93
N ALA A 238 5.58 6.92 12.24
CA ALA A 238 5.92 5.66 12.90
C ALA A 238 6.77 4.78 11.96
N TYR A 239 6.38 4.67 10.68
CA TYR A 239 7.15 3.88 9.71
C TYR A 239 8.50 4.55 9.37
N ALA A 240 8.55 5.88 9.28
CA ALA A 240 9.80 6.60 9.11
C ALA A 240 10.75 6.38 10.31
N LYS A 241 10.25 6.45 11.55
CA LYS A 241 11.05 6.19 12.76
C LYS A 241 11.57 4.76 12.83
N LEU A 242 10.80 3.78 12.39
CA LEU A 242 11.23 2.39 12.32
C LEU A 242 12.44 2.23 11.40
N GLN A 243 12.48 2.92 10.27
CA GLN A 243 13.55 2.85 9.27
C GLN A 243 14.82 3.63 9.65
N ALA A 244 14.70 4.62 10.56
CA ALA A 244 15.78 5.55 10.89
C ALA A 244 17.10 4.88 11.34
N PRO A 245 17.11 3.82 12.19
CA PRO A 245 18.34 3.15 12.58
C PRO A 245 19.11 2.52 11.41
N ARG A 246 18.40 1.85 10.50
CA ARG A 246 19.00 1.24 9.29
C ARG A 246 19.62 2.31 8.39
N VAL A 247 18.87 3.38 8.10
CA VAL A 247 19.33 4.48 7.24
C VAL A 247 20.52 5.20 7.86
N ALA A 248 20.48 5.50 9.17
CA ALA A 248 21.59 6.12 9.89
C ALA A 248 22.87 5.28 9.82
N LYS A 249 22.73 3.98 10.07
CA LYS A 249 23.86 3.02 9.96
C LYS A 249 24.43 2.98 8.54
N ALA A 250 23.60 2.88 7.53
CA ALA A 250 24.03 2.82 6.14
C ALA A 250 24.77 4.09 5.69
N ARG A 251 24.39 5.25 6.22
CA ARG A 251 25.01 6.55 5.90
C ARG A 251 26.12 6.97 6.87
N GLY A 252 26.44 6.15 7.86
CA GLY A 252 27.49 6.46 8.84
C GLY A 252 27.19 7.70 9.67
N THR A 253 25.93 7.92 10.03
CA THR A 253 25.47 9.07 10.85
C THR A 253 24.66 8.61 12.07
N ASP A 254 24.30 9.54 12.95
CA ASP A 254 23.51 9.26 14.13
C ASP A 254 22.01 9.19 13.83
N VAL A 255 21.32 8.29 14.53
CA VAL A 255 19.85 8.16 14.43
C VAL A 255 19.15 9.48 14.79
N ALA A 256 19.67 10.24 15.77
CA ALA A 256 19.12 11.54 16.15
C ALA A 256 19.22 12.59 15.02
N ALA A 257 20.28 12.53 14.20
CA ALA A 257 20.42 13.40 13.03
C ALA A 257 19.38 13.05 11.95
N VAL A 258 19.17 11.74 11.69
CA VAL A 258 18.13 11.25 10.77
C VAL A 258 16.74 11.62 11.29
N GLN A 259 16.49 11.49 12.60
CA GLN A 259 15.20 11.87 13.21
C GLN A 259 14.86 13.36 13.01
N LYS A 260 15.84 14.26 13.11
CA LYS A 260 15.63 15.69 12.82
C LYS A 260 15.18 15.94 11.37
N LEU A 261 15.69 15.13 10.43
CA LEU A 261 15.22 15.22 9.04
C LEU A 261 13.79 14.67 8.89
N ILE A 262 13.47 13.55 9.53
CA ILE A 262 12.10 13.03 9.55
C ILE A 262 11.14 14.09 10.06
N ASP A 263 11.45 14.74 11.20
CA ASP A 263 10.60 15.76 11.80
C ASP A 263 10.44 16.97 10.86
N LYS A 264 11.50 17.39 10.16
CA LYS A 264 11.48 18.49 9.19
C LYS A 264 10.59 18.19 7.97
N TYR A 265 10.60 16.96 7.48
CA TYR A 265 9.83 16.52 6.31
C TYR A 265 8.49 15.86 6.68
N THR A 266 8.09 15.99 7.95
CA THR A 266 6.77 15.57 8.42
C THR A 266 5.79 16.74 8.25
N SER A 267 4.78 16.56 7.41
CA SER A 267 3.63 17.46 7.34
C SER A 267 2.62 17.10 8.44
N GLY A 268 2.13 18.09 9.15
CA GLY A 268 1.08 17.92 10.15
C GLY A 268 -0.32 17.85 9.55
N ARG A 269 -1.33 17.85 10.42
CA ARG A 269 -2.73 17.92 10.02
C ARG A 269 -3.08 19.32 9.50
N ALA A 270 -3.78 19.40 8.37
CA ALA A 270 -4.30 20.67 7.90
C ALA A 270 -5.32 21.23 8.91
N LEU A 271 -5.24 22.53 9.19
CA LEU A 271 -6.03 23.22 10.23
C LEU A 271 -5.98 22.55 11.62
N GLY A 272 -4.98 21.70 11.89
CA GLY A 272 -4.80 21.00 13.16
C GLY A 272 -5.62 19.71 13.31
N PHE A 273 -6.61 19.45 12.47
CA PHE A 273 -7.52 18.30 12.62
C PHE A 273 -7.81 17.53 11.33
N ILE A 274 -7.54 18.07 10.15
CA ILE A 274 -7.83 17.40 8.87
C ILE A 274 -6.63 16.58 8.41
N GLY A 275 -6.85 15.30 8.08
CA GLY A 275 -5.82 14.37 7.60
C GLY A 275 -5.00 13.75 8.72
N GLN A 276 -3.90 13.11 8.34
CA GLN A 276 -2.93 12.50 9.25
C GLN A 276 -1.53 13.07 8.97
N PRO A 277 -0.63 13.13 9.99
CA PRO A 277 0.76 13.45 9.75
C PRO A 277 1.39 12.47 8.78
N GLY A 278 2.20 12.97 7.84
CA GLY A 278 2.88 12.15 6.85
C GLY A 278 4.27 12.69 6.53
N VAL A 279 5.21 11.78 6.28
CA VAL A 279 6.60 12.07 5.91
C VAL A 279 6.74 11.88 4.41
N ASN A 280 7.14 12.94 3.69
CA ASN A 280 7.42 12.83 2.25
C ASN A 280 8.74 12.09 2.03
N VAL A 281 8.66 10.89 1.45
CA VAL A 281 9.83 9.99 1.30
C VAL A 281 10.82 10.52 0.30
N LEU A 282 10.37 11.05 -0.85
CA LEU A 282 11.26 11.60 -1.88
C LEU A 282 12.06 12.78 -1.35
N GLU A 283 11.38 13.76 -0.75
CA GLU A 283 12.04 14.95 -0.22
C GLU A 283 13.01 14.60 0.93
N LEU A 284 12.62 13.66 1.81
CA LEU A 284 13.49 13.17 2.87
C LEU A 284 14.74 12.48 2.33
N ASN A 285 14.61 11.61 1.33
CA ASN A 285 15.76 10.92 0.71
C ASN A 285 16.71 11.90 0.00
N ILE A 286 16.19 12.91 -0.69
CA ILE A 286 17.00 13.97 -1.29
C ILE A 286 17.77 14.78 -0.23
N ALA A 287 17.11 15.08 0.89
CA ALA A 287 17.78 15.79 1.98
C ALA A 287 18.88 14.95 2.64
N LEU A 288 18.69 13.63 2.72
CA LEU A 288 19.73 12.71 3.17
C LEU A 288 20.94 12.70 2.21
N ASP A 289 20.70 12.65 0.90
CA ASP A 289 21.79 12.71 -0.08
C ASP A 289 22.59 13.99 0.00
N ALA A 290 21.92 15.12 0.27
CA ALA A 290 22.57 16.42 0.40
C ALA A 290 23.37 16.58 1.72
N GLN A 291 22.87 16.04 2.85
CA GLN A 291 23.46 16.26 4.16
C GLN A 291 24.36 15.10 4.63
N TYR A 292 24.02 13.89 4.27
CA TYR A 292 24.72 12.66 4.66
C TYR A 292 24.90 11.76 3.44
N PRO A 293 25.72 12.18 2.45
CA PRO A 293 25.89 11.44 1.20
C PRO A 293 26.36 10.00 1.49
N PHE A 294 25.74 9.04 0.79
CA PHE A 294 26.13 7.64 0.89
C PHE A 294 27.52 7.44 0.29
N LYS A 295 28.42 6.83 1.05
CA LYS A 295 29.75 6.44 0.59
C LYS A 295 29.68 4.96 0.21
N SER A 296 29.71 4.69 -1.09
CA SER A 296 29.76 3.32 -1.63
C SER A 296 31.09 2.63 -1.30
#